data_22a595e255e1e938b96b46bdfc82f4a7
#
_entry.id   22a595e255e1e938b96b46bdfc82f4a7
#
_cell.length_a   1.000
_cell.length_b   1.000
_cell.length_c   1.000
_cell.angle_alpha   90.00
_cell.angle_beta   90.00
_cell.angle_gamma   90.00
#
_symmetry.space_group_name_H-M   'P 1'
#
loop_
_entity.id
_entity.type
_entity.pdbx_description
1 polymer ?
#
loop_
_entity_poly.entity_id
_entity_poly.type
_entity_poly.pdbx_seq_one_letter_code
_entity_poly.pdbx_strand_id
1 'polypeptide(L)'
;MAARDLQERIKKLIVDRRLPSGAPLPTEPELMEYLGASRNSVREALKALQAMGIVEIRHGFGTYVGSMSFAPMIEGLAFRTVAGHYRGEDSLLQLLELREAVETGLVSRLAGRLPEADLVELDALVNRMEQEAAEGAGLAETDRAFHATLYRGLDNVLLSEVLEAFWDAFHRVQRDLVDVPQDPRVTCRQHREILDAVRSGDSLRAEEAIRDHFGNVRVRLSTSGAPRQSETRGTSGPSGTTGAPPSPEPHPRHNERV
;
A
#
# COMPACT_ATOMS: atom_id res chain seq x y z
N MET A 1 -27.90 8.19 20.28
CA MET A 1 -26.68 8.89 19.84
C MET A 1 -26.06 8.06 18.72
N ALA A 2 -25.74 8.66 17.58
CA ALA A 2 -25.16 7.91 16.46
C ALA A 2 -23.73 7.47 16.79
N ALA A 3 -23.30 6.29 16.33
CA ALA A 3 -21.95 5.75 16.57
C ALA A 3 -20.86 6.75 16.15
N ARG A 4 -21.07 7.47 15.04
CA ARG A 4 -20.17 8.50 14.54
C ARG A 4 -20.01 9.68 15.50
N ASP A 5 -21.07 10.10 16.17
CA ASP A 5 -21.03 11.18 17.19
C ASP A 5 -20.14 10.80 18.38
N LEU A 6 -20.21 9.56 18.84
CA LEU A 6 -19.35 9.05 19.90
C LEU A 6 -17.86 9.06 19.51
N GLN A 7 -17.56 8.66 18.28
CA GLN A 7 -16.18 8.69 17.73
C GLN A 7 -15.64 10.13 17.74
N GLU A 8 -16.43 11.10 17.24
CA GLU A 8 -16.00 12.50 17.21
C GLU A 8 -15.77 13.05 18.62
N ARG A 9 -16.61 12.69 19.59
CA ARG A 9 -16.44 13.12 20.99
C ARG A 9 -15.21 12.51 21.66
N ILE A 10 -14.86 11.24 21.34
CA ILE A 10 -13.63 10.63 21.83
C ILE A 10 -12.41 11.29 21.18
N LYS A 11 -12.43 11.55 19.87
CA LYS A 11 -11.36 12.30 19.20
C LYS A 11 -11.17 13.69 19.80
N LYS A 12 -12.29 14.40 20.06
CA LYS A 12 -12.26 15.69 20.71
C LYS A 12 -11.64 15.61 22.10
N LEU A 13 -11.96 14.59 22.90
CA LEU A 13 -11.35 14.38 24.22
C LEU A 13 -9.83 14.23 24.13
N ILE A 14 -9.34 13.46 23.14
CA ILE A 14 -7.89 13.29 22.93
C ILE A 14 -7.22 14.62 22.62
N VAL A 15 -7.81 15.41 21.70
CA VAL A 15 -7.28 16.71 21.30
C VAL A 15 -7.34 17.75 22.42
N ASP A 16 -8.50 17.89 23.08
CA ASP A 16 -8.70 18.88 24.15
C ASP A 16 -7.77 18.64 25.36
N ARG A 17 -7.52 17.35 25.66
CA ARG A 17 -6.58 16.97 26.73
C ARG A 17 -5.14 16.86 26.26
N ARG A 18 -4.86 17.11 24.99
CA ARG A 18 -3.52 17.03 24.37
C ARG A 18 -2.81 15.69 24.68
N LEU A 19 -3.56 14.60 24.62
CA LEU A 19 -3.02 13.28 24.95
C LEU A 19 -2.05 12.85 23.84
N PRO A 20 -0.78 12.55 24.17
CA PRO A 20 0.17 12.07 23.17
C PRO A 20 -0.12 10.60 22.78
N SER A 21 0.45 10.14 21.68
CA SER A 21 0.44 8.72 21.31
C SER A 21 0.95 7.86 22.46
N GLY A 22 0.29 6.73 22.71
CA GLY A 22 0.58 5.83 23.82
C GLY A 22 0.03 6.27 25.17
N ALA A 23 -0.57 7.46 25.31
CA ALA A 23 -1.21 7.87 26.56
C ALA A 23 -2.48 7.06 26.83
N PRO A 24 -2.78 6.70 28.10
CA PRO A 24 -4.00 6.00 28.45
C PRO A 24 -5.23 6.90 28.25
N LEU A 25 -6.29 6.33 27.70
CA LEU A 25 -7.62 6.93 27.67
C LEU A 25 -8.38 6.59 28.96
N PRO A 26 -9.44 7.35 29.29
CA PRO A 26 -10.35 6.95 30.35
C PRO A 26 -10.88 5.54 30.12
N THR A 27 -11.14 4.83 31.22
CA THR A 27 -11.71 3.47 31.18
C THR A 27 -13.09 3.43 30.51
N GLU A 28 -13.54 2.25 30.07
CA GLU A 28 -14.89 2.12 29.48
C GLU A 28 -15.99 2.71 30.39
N PRO A 29 -16.02 2.44 31.72
CA PRO A 29 -17.01 3.06 32.60
C PRO A 29 -16.95 4.59 32.63
N GLU A 30 -15.74 5.17 32.70
CA GLU A 30 -15.56 6.63 32.69
C GLU A 30 -15.98 7.24 31.35
N LEU A 31 -15.68 6.56 30.24
CA LEU A 31 -16.16 6.99 28.92
C LEU A 31 -17.69 6.90 28.80
N MET A 32 -18.33 5.87 29.37
CA MET A 32 -19.78 5.76 29.40
C MET A 32 -20.41 6.96 30.14
N GLU A 33 -19.89 7.30 31.28
CA GLU A 33 -20.35 8.45 32.07
C GLU A 33 -20.12 9.78 31.31
N TYR A 34 -18.90 10.01 30.82
CA TYR A 34 -18.54 11.23 30.06
C TYR A 34 -19.37 11.41 28.79
N LEU A 35 -19.65 10.32 28.07
CA LEU A 35 -20.37 10.34 26.78
C LEU A 35 -21.89 10.22 26.96
N GLY A 36 -22.39 9.79 28.13
CA GLY A 36 -23.78 9.46 28.35
C GLY A 36 -24.26 8.30 27.46
N ALA A 37 -23.42 7.29 27.26
CA ALA A 37 -23.63 6.22 26.27
C ALA A 37 -23.56 4.82 26.91
N SER A 38 -24.21 3.85 26.26
CA SER A 38 -24.14 2.46 26.71
C SER A 38 -22.75 1.86 26.47
N ARG A 39 -22.39 0.82 27.25
CA ARG A 39 -21.13 0.09 27.10
C ARG A 39 -20.92 -0.40 25.67
N ASN A 40 -21.94 -0.97 25.06
CA ASN A 40 -21.84 -1.47 23.69
C ASN A 40 -21.55 -0.34 22.69
N SER A 41 -22.21 0.80 22.85
CA SER A 41 -21.97 1.96 21.97
C SER A 41 -20.55 2.50 22.11
N VAL A 42 -20.03 2.58 23.35
CA VAL A 42 -18.64 3.00 23.60
C VAL A 42 -17.64 2.02 22.98
N ARG A 43 -17.84 0.71 23.18
CA ARG A 43 -16.96 -0.31 22.60
C ARG A 43 -16.95 -0.30 21.08
N GLU A 44 -18.10 -0.16 20.43
CA GLU A 44 -18.16 -0.05 18.97
C GLU A 44 -17.49 1.23 18.46
N ALA A 45 -17.62 2.36 19.17
CA ALA A 45 -16.89 3.57 18.82
C ALA A 45 -15.36 3.39 18.96
N LEU A 46 -14.90 2.76 20.05
CA LEU A 46 -13.48 2.47 20.27
C LEU A 46 -12.91 1.50 19.22
N LYS A 47 -13.64 0.45 18.85
CA LYS A 47 -13.22 -0.47 17.77
C LYS A 47 -13.08 0.26 16.43
N ALA A 48 -14.02 1.13 16.10
CA ALA A 48 -13.95 1.91 14.87
C ALA A 48 -12.75 2.88 14.89
N LEU A 49 -12.45 3.52 16.03
CA LEU A 49 -11.26 4.35 16.18
C LEU A 49 -9.96 3.54 16.15
N GLN A 50 -9.98 2.31 16.65
CA GLN A 50 -8.86 1.38 16.54
C GLN A 50 -8.61 0.99 15.07
N ALA A 51 -9.65 0.71 14.30
CA ALA A 51 -9.52 0.42 12.87
C ALA A 51 -8.94 1.61 12.09
N MET A 52 -9.05 2.83 12.59
CA MET A 52 -8.44 4.05 12.03
C MET A 52 -7.04 4.36 12.62
N GLY A 53 -6.52 3.54 13.53
CA GLY A 53 -5.24 3.78 14.18
C GLY A 53 -5.24 4.94 15.21
N ILE A 54 -6.42 5.50 15.53
CA ILE A 54 -6.57 6.64 16.46
C ILE A 54 -6.47 6.18 17.92
N VAL A 55 -6.94 4.97 18.21
CA VAL A 55 -6.78 4.36 19.53
C VAL A 55 -6.19 2.95 19.40
N GLU A 56 -5.61 2.45 20.47
CA GLU A 56 -5.11 1.09 20.62
C GLU A 56 -5.80 0.44 21.81
N ILE A 57 -6.48 -0.70 21.58
CA ILE A 57 -7.11 -1.47 22.65
C ILE A 57 -6.15 -2.59 23.04
N ARG A 58 -5.60 -2.53 24.25
CA ARG A 58 -4.73 -3.55 24.82
C ARG A 58 -5.57 -4.42 25.77
N HIS A 59 -5.79 -5.67 25.37
CA HIS A 59 -6.62 -6.60 26.15
C HIS A 59 -6.09 -6.76 27.58
N GLY A 60 -6.94 -6.48 28.57
CA GLY A 60 -6.59 -6.53 29.97
C GLY A 60 -5.87 -5.28 30.51
N PHE A 61 -5.42 -4.36 29.66
CA PHE A 61 -4.65 -3.17 30.05
C PHE A 61 -5.40 -1.86 29.79
N GLY A 62 -6.46 -1.86 28.99
CA GLY A 62 -7.26 -0.68 28.69
C GLY A 62 -7.09 -0.17 27.27
N THR A 63 -7.49 1.10 27.06
CA THR A 63 -7.43 1.77 25.76
C THR A 63 -6.44 2.91 25.84
N TYR A 64 -5.65 3.07 24.80
CA TYR A 64 -4.58 4.07 24.68
C TYR A 64 -4.77 4.88 23.41
N VAL A 65 -4.19 6.06 23.35
CA VAL A 65 -4.07 6.84 22.11
C VAL A 65 -3.17 6.04 21.14
N GLY A 66 -3.65 5.81 19.93
CA GLY A 66 -2.91 5.08 18.89
C GLY A 66 -1.72 5.86 18.35
N SER A 67 -0.95 5.20 17.49
CA SER A 67 0.20 5.82 16.80
C SER A 67 -0.23 6.86 15.76
N MET A 68 -1.50 6.87 15.36
CA MET A 68 -2.04 7.70 14.26
C MET A 68 -1.28 7.49 12.94
N SER A 69 -0.70 6.30 12.75
CA SER A 69 0.05 5.93 11.54
C SER A 69 -0.87 5.79 10.32
N PHE A 70 -0.26 5.81 9.13
CA PHE A 70 -0.97 5.57 7.87
C PHE A 70 -1.23 4.07 7.57
N ALA A 71 -0.94 3.16 8.50
CA ALA A 71 -1.17 1.72 8.31
C ALA A 71 -2.59 1.36 7.83
N PRO A 72 -3.69 1.94 8.35
CA PRO A 72 -5.03 1.68 7.83
C PRO A 72 -5.23 2.17 6.39
N MET A 73 -4.58 3.27 6.00
CA MET A 73 -4.60 3.78 4.62
C MET A 73 -3.84 2.85 3.68
N ILE A 74 -2.66 2.36 4.09
CA ILE A 74 -1.85 1.40 3.33
C ILE A 74 -2.66 0.13 3.07
N GLU A 75 -3.30 -0.42 4.09
CA GLU A 75 -4.13 -1.62 3.99
C GLU A 75 -5.29 -1.43 3.01
N GLY A 76 -6.01 -0.30 3.14
CA GLY A 76 -7.12 0.03 2.23
C GLY A 76 -6.66 0.25 0.80
N LEU A 77 -5.51 0.91 0.59
CA LEU A 77 -4.95 1.19 -0.72
C LEU A 77 -4.44 -0.09 -1.39
N ALA A 78 -3.72 -0.93 -0.66
CA ALA A 78 -3.24 -2.23 -1.14
C ALA A 78 -4.42 -3.14 -1.54
N PHE A 79 -5.43 -3.26 -0.68
CA PHE A 79 -6.63 -4.04 -0.99
C PHE A 79 -7.36 -3.51 -2.22
N ARG A 80 -7.56 -2.18 -2.32
CA ARG A 80 -8.18 -1.54 -3.50
C ARG A 80 -7.43 -1.88 -4.78
N THR A 81 -6.10 -1.82 -4.75
CA THR A 81 -5.24 -2.08 -5.91
C THR A 81 -5.32 -3.54 -6.34
N VAL A 82 -5.23 -4.49 -5.38
CA VAL A 82 -5.40 -5.92 -5.66
C VAL A 82 -6.79 -6.22 -6.22
N ALA A 83 -7.84 -5.71 -5.58
CA ALA A 83 -9.21 -5.93 -6.04
C ALA A 83 -9.47 -5.32 -7.43
N GLY A 84 -8.88 -4.17 -7.74
CA GLY A 84 -8.92 -3.56 -9.07
C GLY A 84 -8.24 -4.42 -10.12
N HIS A 85 -7.05 -4.94 -9.82
CA HIS A 85 -6.32 -5.84 -10.73
C HIS A 85 -7.16 -7.07 -11.12
N TYR A 86 -7.81 -7.73 -10.15
CA TYR A 86 -8.69 -8.87 -10.45
C TYR A 86 -9.96 -8.50 -11.23
N ARG A 87 -10.32 -7.22 -11.30
CA ARG A 87 -11.39 -6.71 -12.18
C ARG A 87 -10.88 -6.28 -13.57
N GLY A 88 -9.58 -6.45 -13.85
CA GLY A 88 -8.97 -6.03 -15.09
C GLY A 88 -8.69 -4.52 -15.18
N GLU A 89 -8.60 -3.83 -14.04
CA GLU A 89 -8.22 -2.43 -13.94
C GLU A 89 -6.69 -2.30 -13.86
N ASP A 90 -6.13 -1.23 -14.41
CA ASP A 90 -4.69 -0.92 -14.32
C ASP A 90 -4.32 -0.28 -12.96
N SER A 91 -4.85 -0.86 -11.87
CA SER A 91 -4.81 -0.26 -10.54
C SER A 91 -3.38 -0.10 -9.99
N LEU A 92 -2.47 -1.01 -10.36
CA LEU A 92 -1.06 -0.91 -9.95
C LEU A 92 -0.34 0.22 -10.70
N LEU A 93 -0.67 0.42 -12.00
CA LEU A 93 -0.18 1.56 -12.77
C LEU A 93 -0.68 2.88 -12.21
N GLN A 94 -1.95 2.96 -11.82
CA GLN A 94 -2.52 4.16 -11.18
C GLN A 94 -1.81 4.49 -9.86
N LEU A 95 -1.45 3.48 -9.06
CA LEU A 95 -0.68 3.69 -7.83
C LEU A 95 0.75 4.17 -8.14
N LEU A 96 1.38 3.62 -9.18
CA LEU A 96 2.69 4.07 -9.65
C LEU A 96 2.65 5.53 -10.13
N GLU A 97 1.65 5.90 -10.91
CA GLU A 97 1.47 7.27 -11.42
C GLU A 97 1.30 8.28 -10.28
N LEU A 98 0.57 7.91 -9.24
CA LEU A 98 0.44 8.76 -8.04
C LEU A 98 1.79 8.98 -7.36
N ARG A 99 2.59 7.93 -7.20
CA ARG A 99 3.94 8.03 -6.64
C ARG A 99 4.84 8.92 -7.50
N GLU A 100 4.90 8.67 -8.80
CA GLU A 100 5.67 9.47 -9.75
C GLU A 100 5.33 10.95 -9.66
N ALA A 101 4.04 11.30 -9.66
CA ALA A 101 3.58 12.68 -9.58
C ALA A 101 4.06 13.38 -8.30
N VAL A 102 4.00 12.68 -7.16
CA VAL A 102 4.43 13.23 -5.87
C VAL A 102 5.96 13.31 -5.80
N GLU A 103 6.66 12.23 -6.11
CA GLU A 103 8.13 12.14 -5.97
C GLU A 103 8.85 13.08 -6.95
N THR A 104 8.38 13.18 -8.20
CA THR A 104 8.92 14.15 -9.18
C THR A 104 8.77 15.59 -8.69
N GLY A 105 7.60 15.94 -8.12
CA GLY A 105 7.38 17.28 -7.58
C GLY A 105 8.20 17.62 -6.33
N LEU A 106 8.73 16.61 -5.65
CA LEU A 106 9.48 16.78 -4.41
C LEU A 106 10.99 16.75 -4.60
N VAL A 107 11.50 15.93 -5.54
CA VAL A 107 12.96 15.76 -5.72
C VAL A 107 13.65 17.06 -6.10
N SER A 108 13.01 17.92 -6.88
CA SER A 108 13.55 19.23 -7.24
C SER A 108 13.81 20.15 -6.04
N ARG A 109 13.06 19.96 -4.94
CA ARG A 109 13.25 20.72 -3.69
C ARG A 109 14.46 20.25 -2.89
N LEU A 110 14.94 19.04 -3.15
CA LEU A 110 16.06 18.39 -2.45
C LEU A 110 17.39 18.61 -3.17
N ALA A 111 17.38 18.91 -4.49
CA ALA A 111 18.58 19.11 -5.28
C ALA A 111 19.48 20.20 -4.69
N GLY A 112 20.72 19.83 -4.33
CA GLY A 112 21.71 20.69 -3.70
C GLY A 112 21.41 21.10 -2.26
N ARG A 113 20.40 20.47 -1.61
CA ARG A 113 19.97 20.83 -0.25
C ARG A 113 20.07 19.69 0.76
N LEU A 114 20.35 18.47 0.30
CA LEU A 114 20.51 17.34 1.21
C LEU A 114 21.76 17.54 2.08
N PRO A 115 21.68 17.21 3.40
CA PRO A 115 22.84 17.13 4.25
C PRO A 115 23.87 16.15 3.71
N GLU A 116 25.17 16.43 3.92
CA GLU A 116 26.25 15.55 3.47
C GLU A 116 26.11 14.12 4.04
N ALA A 117 25.62 13.99 5.27
CA ALA A 117 25.37 12.68 5.89
C ALA A 117 24.35 11.86 5.09
N ASP A 118 23.28 12.49 4.57
CA ASP A 118 22.27 11.82 3.75
C ASP A 118 22.83 11.45 2.37
N LEU A 119 23.67 12.31 1.76
CA LEU A 119 24.34 11.99 0.51
C LEU A 119 25.30 10.81 0.63
N VAL A 120 26.03 10.70 1.75
CA VAL A 120 26.89 9.54 2.05
C VAL A 120 26.07 8.28 2.25
N GLU A 121 24.95 8.35 2.97
CA GLU A 121 24.04 7.21 3.18
C GLU A 121 23.41 6.75 1.87
N LEU A 122 22.95 7.68 1.03
CA LEU A 122 22.41 7.36 -0.30
C LEU A 122 23.45 6.67 -1.19
N ASP A 123 24.70 7.15 -1.17
CA ASP A 123 25.79 6.51 -1.91
C ASP A 123 26.06 5.08 -1.42
N ALA A 124 26.07 4.87 -0.11
CA ALA A 124 26.22 3.54 0.47
C ALA A 124 25.07 2.61 0.08
N LEU A 125 23.82 3.12 0.01
CA LEU A 125 22.65 2.34 -0.43
C LEU A 125 22.73 1.97 -1.91
N VAL A 126 23.18 2.87 -2.79
CA VAL A 126 23.38 2.54 -4.21
C VAL A 126 24.49 1.49 -4.38
N ASN A 127 25.62 1.62 -3.67
CA ASN A 127 26.68 0.62 -3.69
C ASN A 127 26.20 -0.74 -3.20
N ARG A 128 25.33 -0.76 -2.18
CA ARG A 128 24.69 -1.99 -1.68
C ARG A 128 23.76 -2.61 -2.73
N MET A 129 22.94 -1.80 -3.42
CA MET A 129 22.11 -2.31 -4.53
C MET A 129 22.98 -2.95 -5.63
N GLU A 130 24.11 -2.34 -5.99
CA GLU A 130 25.02 -2.87 -6.99
C GLU A 130 25.60 -4.23 -6.57
N GLN A 131 25.93 -4.40 -5.29
CA GLN A 131 26.38 -5.66 -4.72
C GLN A 131 25.25 -6.71 -4.71
N GLU A 132 24.08 -6.37 -4.20
CA GLU A 132 22.89 -7.24 -4.20
C GLU A 132 22.53 -7.71 -5.61
N ALA A 133 22.62 -6.80 -6.61
CA ALA A 133 22.41 -7.12 -8.01
C ALA A 133 23.45 -8.11 -8.56
N ALA A 134 24.72 -7.98 -8.17
CA ALA A 134 25.80 -8.89 -8.58
C ALA A 134 25.63 -10.29 -7.96
N GLU A 135 25.08 -10.36 -6.75
CA GLU A 135 24.82 -11.61 -6.02
C GLU A 135 23.48 -12.26 -6.43
N GLY A 136 22.67 -11.59 -7.26
CA GLY A 136 21.34 -12.06 -7.65
C GLY A 136 20.29 -11.94 -6.55
N ALA A 137 20.54 -11.09 -5.56
CA ALA A 137 19.61 -10.79 -4.47
C ALA A 137 18.53 -9.79 -4.91
N GLY A 138 17.42 -9.75 -4.16
CA GLY A 138 16.34 -8.77 -4.41
C GLY A 138 16.71 -7.38 -3.89
N LEU A 139 16.36 -6.34 -4.63
CA LEU A 139 16.69 -4.95 -4.30
C LEU A 139 15.61 -4.22 -3.48
N ALA A 140 14.45 -4.84 -3.22
CA ALA A 140 13.27 -4.15 -2.70
C ALA A 140 13.50 -3.39 -1.38
N GLU A 141 14.24 -3.98 -0.43
CA GLU A 141 14.51 -3.34 0.85
C GLU A 141 15.49 -2.17 0.73
N THR A 142 16.53 -2.32 -0.12
CA THR A 142 17.54 -1.28 -0.34
C THR A 142 16.97 -0.14 -1.19
N ASP A 143 16.11 -0.45 -2.17
CA ASP A 143 15.31 0.50 -2.95
C ASP A 143 14.41 1.35 -2.02
N ARG A 144 13.67 0.68 -1.12
CA ARG A 144 12.87 1.38 -0.11
C ARG A 144 13.71 2.31 0.77
N ALA A 145 14.84 1.82 1.28
CA ALA A 145 15.72 2.61 2.13
C ALA A 145 16.29 3.84 1.39
N PHE A 146 16.62 3.70 0.09
CA PHE A 146 17.09 4.80 -0.73
C PHE A 146 16.07 5.94 -0.80
N HIS A 147 14.82 5.63 -1.18
CA HIS A 147 13.81 6.67 -1.28
C HIS A 147 13.44 7.26 0.10
N ALA A 148 13.36 6.45 1.15
CA ALA A 148 13.13 6.95 2.51
C ALA A 148 14.23 7.93 2.94
N THR A 149 15.51 7.63 2.65
CA THR A 149 16.64 8.52 2.93
C THR A 149 16.59 9.77 2.06
N LEU A 150 16.29 9.63 0.76
CA LEU A 150 16.19 10.75 -0.18
C LEU A 150 15.17 11.80 0.29
N TYR A 151 13.97 11.35 0.71
CA TYR A 151 12.90 12.26 1.09
C TYR A 151 12.89 12.63 2.59
N ARG A 152 13.77 12.07 3.41
CA ARG A 152 13.95 12.45 4.82
C ARG A 152 14.35 13.92 4.99
N GLY A 153 15.06 14.50 4.01
CA GLY A 153 15.43 15.90 3.99
C GLY A 153 14.29 16.89 3.77
N LEU A 154 13.06 16.42 3.58
CA LEU A 154 11.89 17.29 3.54
C LEU A 154 11.49 17.65 4.97
N ASP A 155 11.46 18.95 5.31
CA ASP A 155 11.01 19.47 6.60
C ASP A 155 9.47 19.32 6.77
N ASN A 156 8.93 18.13 6.44
CA ASN A 156 7.51 17.82 6.51
C ASN A 156 7.30 16.33 6.82
N VAL A 157 7.20 16.01 8.11
CA VAL A 157 7.01 14.65 8.60
C VAL A 157 5.80 13.96 7.96
N LEU A 158 4.67 14.69 7.81
CA LEU A 158 3.46 14.15 7.19
C LEU A 158 3.72 13.68 5.75
N LEU A 159 4.53 14.42 5.01
CA LEU A 159 4.84 14.10 3.62
C LEU A 159 5.71 12.83 3.53
N SER A 160 6.71 12.71 4.39
CA SER A 160 7.54 11.51 4.49
C SER A 160 6.70 10.28 4.84
N GLU A 161 5.83 10.38 5.85
CA GLU A 161 4.92 9.30 6.25
C GLU A 161 3.95 8.88 5.12
N VAL A 162 3.43 9.84 4.35
CA VAL A 162 2.55 9.55 3.20
C VAL A 162 3.32 8.84 2.08
N LEU A 163 4.56 9.28 1.79
CA LEU A 163 5.42 8.61 0.81
C LEU A 163 5.73 7.17 1.24
N GLU A 164 6.12 6.96 2.49
CA GLU A 164 6.34 5.62 3.04
C GLU A 164 5.09 4.74 2.91
N ALA A 165 3.91 5.30 3.17
CA ALA A 165 2.64 4.61 3.04
C ALA A 165 2.37 4.15 1.59
N PHE A 166 2.61 5.01 0.60
CA PHE A 166 2.48 4.66 -0.82
C PHE A 166 3.51 3.60 -1.24
N TRP A 167 4.69 3.68 -0.70
CA TRP A 167 5.77 2.74 -0.91
C TRP A 167 5.40 1.35 -0.41
N ASP A 168 4.98 1.26 0.84
CA ASP A 168 4.56 0.01 1.45
C ASP A 168 3.39 -0.62 0.68
N ALA A 169 2.40 0.18 0.28
CA ALA A 169 1.28 -0.29 -0.52
C ALA A 169 1.73 -0.82 -1.89
N PHE A 170 2.59 -0.07 -2.60
CA PHE A 170 3.08 -0.45 -3.92
C PHE A 170 3.90 -1.75 -3.89
N HIS A 171 4.89 -1.85 -3.02
CA HIS A 171 5.75 -3.03 -2.93
C HIS A 171 5.00 -4.28 -2.45
N ARG A 172 4.03 -4.10 -1.55
CA ARG A 172 3.17 -5.20 -1.10
C ARG A 172 2.38 -5.78 -2.27
N VAL A 173 1.74 -4.91 -3.06
CA VAL A 173 0.92 -5.32 -4.20
C VAL A 173 1.77 -5.85 -5.34
N GLN A 174 2.92 -5.23 -5.62
CA GLN A 174 3.84 -5.67 -6.67
C GLN A 174 4.31 -7.10 -6.45
N ARG A 175 4.65 -7.49 -5.22
CA ARG A 175 5.07 -8.87 -4.90
C ARG A 175 3.99 -9.90 -5.18
N ASP A 176 2.73 -9.51 -4.99
CA ASP A 176 1.58 -10.43 -5.14
C ASP A 176 1.10 -10.54 -6.60
N LEU A 177 1.31 -9.50 -7.42
CA LEU A 177 0.70 -9.38 -8.75
C LEU A 177 1.70 -9.45 -9.91
N VAL A 178 2.99 -9.24 -9.70
CA VAL A 178 3.96 -9.04 -10.79
C VAL A 178 5.11 -10.04 -10.70
N ASP A 179 5.16 -10.95 -11.68
CA ASP A 179 6.25 -11.90 -11.86
C ASP A 179 7.04 -11.56 -13.15
N VAL A 180 7.65 -10.36 -13.18
CA VAL A 180 8.50 -9.96 -14.29
C VAL A 180 9.92 -9.80 -13.83
N PRO A 181 10.86 -10.53 -14.44
CA PRO A 181 12.28 -10.36 -14.17
C PRO A 181 12.71 -8.91 -14.45
N GLN A 182 13.27 -8.28 -13.46
CA GLN A 182 13.93 -6.99 -13.61
C GLN A 182 15.42 -7.25 -13.84
N ASP A 183 16.04 -6.55 -14.79
CA ASP A 183 17.49 -6.43 -14.76
C ASP A 183 17.87 -5.50 -13.61
N PRO A 184 18.42 -6.04 -12.51
CA PRO A 184 18.72 -5.23 -11.34
C PRO A 184 19.77 -4.14 -11.63
N ARG A 185 20.58 -4.32 -12.66
CA ARG A 185 21.59 -3.34 -13.09
C ARG A 185 20.97 -2.05 -13.62
N VAL A 186 19.79 -2.15 -14.26
CA VAL A 186 19.06 -0.96 -14.73
C VAL A 186 18.60 -0.15 -13.52
N THR A 187 18.04 -0.80 -12.51
CA THR A 187 17.61 -0.13 -11.28
C THR A 187 18.77 0.53 -10.56
N CYS A 188 19.91 -0.15 -10.38
CA CYS A 188 21.11 0.43 -9.76
C CYS A 188 21.57 1.69 -10.50
N ARG A 189 21.67 1.62 -11.83
CA ARG A 189 22.08 2.78 -12.65
C ARG A 189 21.14 3.96 -12.46
N GLN A 190 19.83 3.74 -12.45
CA GLN A 190 18.86 4.81 -12.27
C GLN A 190 18.96 5.47 -10.90
N HIS A 191 19.16 4.68 -9.84
CA HIS A 191 19.36 5.23 -8.50
C HIS A 191 20.66 6.04 -8.42
N ARG A 192 21.72 5.61 -9.11
CA ARG A 192 22.97 6.39 -9.25
C ARG A 192 22.71 7.71 -9.96
N GLU A 193 21.94 7.72 -11.05
CA GLU A 193 21.58 8.93 -11.81
C GLU A 193 20.77 9.92 -10.96
N ILE A 194 19.82 9.42 -10.15
CA ILE A 194 19.05 10.24 -9.20
C ILE A 194 20.00 10.87 -8.17
N LEU A 195 20.87 10.09 -7.54
CA LEU A 195 21.80 10.59 -6.54
C LEU A 195 22.73 11.65 -7.12
N ASP A 196 23.30 11.41 -8.30
CA ASP A 196 24.21 12.34 -8.98
C ASP A 196 23.51 13.65 -9.34
N ALA A 197 22.24 13.57 -9.80
CA ALA A 197 21.45 14.75 -10.11
C ALA A 197 21.13 15.58 -8.85
N VAL A 198 20.70 14.93 -7.77
CA VAL A 198 20.42 15.60 -6.49
C VAL A 198 21.69 16.21 -5.90
N ARG A 199 22.82 15.51 -5.94
CA ARG A 199 24.13 16.00 -5.46
C ARG A 199 24.61 17.21 -6.25
N SER A 200 24.38 17.24 -7.57
CA SER A 200 24.80 18.37 -8.43
C SER A 200 24.00 19.65 -8.19
N GLY A 201 22.85 19.58 -7.54
CA GLY A 201 21.94 20.70 -7.33
C GLY A 201 21.11 21.07 -8.57
N ASP A 202 21.17 20.27 -9.63
CA ASP A 202 20.35 20.46 -10.83
C ASP A 202 18.95 19.86 -10.63
N SER A 203 18.00 20.72 -10.31
CA SER A 203 16.63 20.33 -10.02
C SER A 203 15.90 19.74 -11.24
N LEU A 204 16.19 20.22 -12.45
CA LEU A 204 15.56 19.69 -13.67
C LEU A 204 16.10 18.29 -13.98
N ARG A 205 17.40 18.09 -13.85
CA ARG A 205 18.04 16.79 -13.99
C ARG A 205 17.53 15.79 -12.95
N ALA A 206 17.30 16.22 -11.71
CA ALA A 206 16.76 15.39 -10.66
C ALA A 206 15.32 14.94 -10.96
N GLU A 207 14.47 15.85 -11.45
CA GLU A 207 13.12 15.50 -11.92
C GLU A 207 13.14 14.53 -13.10
N GLU A 208 14.02 14.71 -14.06
CA GLU A 208 14.16 13.85 -15.23
C GLU A 208 14.61 12.44 -14.81
N ALA A 209 15.60 12.33 -13.93
CA ALA A 209 16.09 11.06 -13.40
C ALA A 209 14.99 10.27 -12.65
N ILE A 210 14.15 10.95 -11.86
CA ILE A 210 12.99 10.32 -11.20
C ILE A 210 11.96 9.86 -12.24
N ARG A 211 11.62 10.67 -13.25
CA ARG A 211 10.68 10.26 -14.32
C ARG A 211 11.18 9.04 -15.09
N ASP A 212 12.45 8.99 -15.41
CA ASP A 212 13.06 7.86 -16.11
C ASP A 212 13.04 6.59 -15.26
N HIS A 213 13.29 6.71 -13.96
CA HIS A 213 13.17 5.61 -13.01
C HIS A 213 11.72 5.04 -13.02
N PHE A 214 10.70 5.89 -12.87
CA PHE A 214 9.30 5.46 -12.91
C PHE A 214 8.86 4.98 -14.29
N GLY A 215 9.35 5.57 -15.36
CA GLY A 215 9.10 5.16 -16.75
C GLY A 215 9.47 3.71 -17.01
N ASN A 216 10.63 3.27 -16.52
CA ASN A 216 11.07 1.88 -16.61
C ASN A 216 10.17 0.92 -15.79
N VAL A 217 9.75 1.34 -14.59
CA VAL A 217 8.80 0.55 -13.79
C VAL A 217 7.46 0.41 -14.52
N ARG A 218 6.97 1.50 -15.13
CA ARG A 218 5.72 1.51 -15.90
C ARG A 218 5.77 0.56 -17.09
N VAL A 219 6.83 0.58 -17.89
CA VAL A 219 6.99 -0.33 -19.04
C VAL A 219 6.91 -1.79 -18.60
N ARG A 220 7.57 -2.15 -17.49
CA ARG A 220 7.53 -3.52 -16.94
C ARG A 220 6.13 -3.94 -16.51
N LEU A 221 5.41 -3.07 -15.79
CA LEU A 221 4.05 -3.37 -15.34
C LEU A 221 3.08 -3.53 -16.51
N SER A 222 3.22 -2.72 -17.56
CA SER A 222 2.38 -2.81 -18.77
C SER A 222 2.61 -4.10 -19.55
N THR A 223 3.83 -4.63 -19.55
CA THR A 223 4.14 -5.90 -20.23
C THR A 223 3.68 -7.14 -19.45
N SER A 224 3.48 -7.00 -18.12
CA SER A 224 3.01 -8.09 -17.25
C SER A 224 1.50 -8.26 -17.27
N GLY A 225 0.75 -7.21 -17.58
CA GLY A 225 -0.72 -7.15 -17.51
C GLY A 225 -1.45 -7.79 -18.70
N ALA A 226 -0.76 -8.37 -19.69
CA ALA A 226 -1.43 -9.10 -20.76
C ALA A 226 -2.06 -10.39 -20.16
N PRO A 227 -3.40 -10.54 -20.17
CA PRO A 227 -4.03 -11.77 -19.69
C PRO A 227 -3.45 -12.93 -20.51
N ARG A 228 -2.86 -13.92 -19.85
CA ARG A 228 -2.56 -15.20 -20.50
C ARG A 228 -3.88 -15.72 -21.05
N GLN A 229 -4.11 -15.57 -22.35
CA GLN A 229 -5.18 -16.27 -23.03
C GLN A 229 -4.96 -17.74 -22.72
N SER A 230 -5.86 -18.31 -21.93
CA SER A 230 -5.92 -19.74 -21.74
C SER A 230 -6.02 -20.35 -23.14
N GLU A 231 -4.94 -20.99 -23.60
CA GLU A 231 -4.97 -21.86 -24.77
C GLU A 231 -6.04 -22.91 -24.49
N THR A 232 -7.23 -22.68 -24.99
CA THR A 232 -8.22 -23.73 -25.17
C THR A 232 -7.61 -24.68 -26.18
N ARG A 233 -6.95 -25.73 -25.65
CA ARG A 233 -6.60 -26.90 -26.47
C ARG A 233 -7.86 -27.36 -27.15
N GLY A 234 -7.99 -27.01 -28.43
CA GLY A 234 -8.91 -27.65 -29.35
C GLY A 234 -8.52 -29.10 -29.50
N THR A 235 -9.18 -29.98 -28.79
CA THR A 235 -9.22 -31.38 -29.13
C THR A 235 -10.20 -31.54 -30.29
N SER A 236 -9.67 -31.55 -31.51
CA SER A 236 -10.33 -32.10 -32.66
C SER A 236 -10.45 -33.63 -32.47
N GLY A 237 -11.63 -34.11 -32.16
CA GLY A 237 -12.01 -35.51 -32.19
C GLY A 237 -13.03 -35.75 -33.29
N PRO A 238 -13.05 -36.95 -33.95
CA PRO A 238 -13.71 -37.19 -35.23
C PRO A 238 -15.20 -37.47 -35.10
N SER A 239 -15.89 -37.19 -36.22
CA SER A 239 -17.28 -37.49 -36.55
C SER A 239 -17.72 -38.92 -36.23
N GLY A 240 -18.91 -39.08 -35.65
CA GLY A 240 -19.54 -40.39 -35.48
C GLY A 240 -21.02 -40.31 -35.07
N THR A 241 -21.91 -40.38 -36.08
CA THR A 241 -23.24 -41.01 -36.15
C THR A 241 -24.25 -40.91 -34.99
N THR A 242 -25.37 -40.27 -35.34
CA THR A 242 -26.80 -40.59 -35.09
C THR A 242 -27.20 -41.45 -33.87
N GLY A 243 -28.05 -40.88 -33.03
CA GLY A 243 -28.87 -41.63 -32.07
C GLY A 243 -29.81 -40.67 -31.33
N ALA A 244 -31.12 -40.75 -31.60
CA ALA A 244 -32.17 -39.94 -30.95
C ALA A 244 -32.33 -40.27 -29.46
N PRO A 245 -32.74 -39.32 -28.61
CA PRO A 245 -32.96 -39.58 -27.21
C PRO A 245 -34.36 -40.12 -26.93
N PRO A 246 -34.58 -41.01 -25.94
CA PRO A 246 -35.88 -41.41 -25.46
C PRO A 246 -36.47 -40.38 -24.48
N SER A 247 -37.78 -40.30 -24.52
CA SER A 247 -38.65 -39.44 -23.69
C SER A 247 -38.59 -39.78 -22.19
N PRO A 248 -38.83 -38.85 -21.29
CA PRO A 248 -38.86 -39.11 -19.83
C PRO A 248 -40.23 -39.66 -19.38
N GLU A 249 -40.20 -40.70 -18.56
CA GLU A 249 -41.35 -41.22 -17.82
C GLU A 249 -41.70 -40.35 -16.58
N PRO A 250 -42.98 -40.36 -16.15
CA PRO A 250 -43.43 -39.50 -15.06
C PRO A 250 -43.20 -40.13 -13.68
N HIS A 251 -42.71 -39.33 -12.75
CA HIS A 251 -42.63 -39.69 -11.33
C HIS A 251 -44.00 -39.68 -10.63
N PRO A 252 -44.27 -40.65 -9.74
CA PRO A 252 -45.48 -40.69 -8.93
C PRO A 252 -45.39 -39.74 -7.72
N ARG A 253 -46.52 -39.09 -7.47
CA ARG A 253 -46.78 -38.31 -6.25
C ARG A 253 -46.89 -39.25 -5.05
N HIS A 254 -46.15 -39.01 -3.99
CA HIS A 254 -46.51 -39.50 -2.66
C HIS A 254 -47.00 -38.36 -1.80
N ASN A 255 -48.25 -38.59 -1.39
CA ASN A 255 -49.01 -37.88 -0.41
C ASN A 255 -48.82 -38.59 0.95
N GLU A 256 -48.86 -37.85 2.03
CA GLU A 256 -49.30 -38.17 3.39
C GLU A 256 -48.44 -37.52 4.45
N ARG A 257 -49.04 -36.52 5.11
CA ARG A 257 -49.66 -36.55 6.47
C ARG A 257 -48.72 -37.08 7.56
N VAL A 258 -48.29 -36.26 8.45
CA VAL A 258 -48.83 -35.92 9.79
C VAL A 258 -48.03 -34.72 10.30
#